data_ca90c59221433f4957ea2bb42e704772
#
_entry.id   ca90c59221433f4957ea2bb42e704772
#
_cell.length_a   1.000
_cell.length_b   1.000
_cell.length_c   1.000
_cell.angle_alpha   90.00
_cell.angle_beta   90.00
_cell.angle_gamma   90.00
#
_symmetry.space_group_name_H-M   'P 1'
#
loop_
_entity.id
_entity.type
_entity.pdbx_description
1 polymer ?
#
loop_
_entity_poly.entity_id
_entity_poly.type
_entity_poly.pdbx_seq_one_letter_code
_entity_poly.pdbx_strand_id
1 'polypeptide(L)'
;MKSKLEYIWLDGYEPTQSLRSKTLVKSDFGGTLEECPEWSFDGSSTQQATGEDSDCLLKPVALYPDPDRANAWLVMTEVLNADATPHKSNGRATIDDDDGDFWFGFEQEYFLWDVKTNQPPGFPANGFPGPQGPYYCSVGALNALSLIHI
;
A
#
# COMPACT_ATOMS: atom_id res chain seq x y z
N MET A 1 -18.45 -16.35 12.27
CA MET A 1 -18.51 -15.56 11.01
C MET A 1 -17.16 -15.65 10.33
N LYS A 2 -17.10 -15.59 8.96
CA LYS A 2 -15.81 -15.55 8.25
C LYS A 2 -15.41 -14.11 7.94
N SER A 3 -14.16 -13.78 8.21
CA SER A 3 -13.55 -12.49 7.90
C SER A 3 -12.43 -12.66 6.89
N LYS A 4 -12.23 -11.64 6.04
CA LYS A 4 -11.14 -11.56 5.08
C LYS A 4 -10.06 -10.67 5.70
N LEU A 5 -8.84 -11.16 5.76
CA LEU A 5 -7.67 -10.42 6.21
C LEU A 5 -6.75 -10.26 5.01
N GLU A 6 -6.70 -9.07 4.43
CA GLU A 6 -5.80 -8.77 3.31
C GLU A 6 -4.46 -8.27 3.85
N TYR A 7 -3.47 -9.15 3.77
CA TYR A 7 -2.09 -8.86 4.15
C TYR A 7 -1.43 -8.06 3.05
N ILE A 8 -0.92 -6.89 3.41
CA ILE A 8 -0.34 -5.92 2.48
C ILE A 8 1.12 -5.69 2.87
N TRP A 9 2.03 -5.79 1.89
CA TRP A 9 3.45 -5.52 2.08
C TRP A 9 4.07 -4.78 0.90
N LEU A 10 5.27 -4.27 1.08
CA LEU A 10 6.09 -3.71 0.02
C LEU A 10 7.02 -4.78 -0.54
N ASP A 11 7.10 -4.90 -1.86
CA ASP A 11 8.01 -5.84 -2.53
C ASP A 11 9.49 -5.38 -2.47
N GLY A 12 10.38 -6.13 -3.11
CA GLY A 12 11.81 -5.86 -3.13
C GLY A 12 12.31 -5.18 -4.40
N TYR A 13 11.43 -4.65 -5.24
CA TYR A 13 11.85 -3.97 -6.46
C TYR A 13 12.50 -2.62 -6.17
N GLU A 14 13.55 -2.32 -6.93
CA GLU A 14 14.28 -1.06 -6.84
C GLU A 14 14.18 -0.28 -8.16
N PRO A 15 14.20 1.06 -8.13
CA PRO A 15 14.36 1.94 -6.99
C PRO A 15 13.06 2.18 -6.21
N THR A 16 11.92 1.69 -6.71
CA THR A 16 10.61 1.94 -6.11
C THR A 16 9.90 0.63 -5.83
N GLN A 17 9.59 0.41 -4.57
CA GLN A 17 8.80 -0.74 -4.12
C GLN A 17 7.32 -0.56 -4.49
N SER A 18 6.64 -1.68 -4.78
CA SER A 18 5.20 -1.73 -5.04
C SER A 18 4.48 -2.48 -3.94
N LEU A 19 3.22 -2.10 -3.71
CA LEU A 19 2.35 -2.83 -2.80
C LEU A 19 1.99 -4.19 -3.39
N ARG A 20 2.04 -5.21 -2.53
CA ARG A 20 1.55 -6.56 -2.79
C ARG A 20 0.52 -6.92 -1.77
N SER A 21 -0.36 -7.84 -2.10
CA SER A 21 -1.32 -8.36 -1.13
C SER A 21 -1.67 -9.82 -1.35
N LYS A 22 -2.13 -10.45 -0.27
CA LYS A 22 -2.76 -11.77 -0.27
C LYS A 22 -3.81 -11.83 0.83
N THR A 23 -4.87 -12.60 0.62
CA THR A 23 -6.01 -12.62 1.52
C THR A 23 -6.11 -13.95 2.26
N LEU A 24 -6.11 -13.88 3.59
CA LEU A 24 -6.47 -14.96 4.50
C LEU A 24 -7.96 -14.90 4.83
N VAL A 25 -8.63 -16.04 4.85
CA VAL A 25 -10.00 -16.14 5.38
C VAL A 25 -9.94 -16.79 6.75
N LYS A 26 -10.33 -16.04 7.78
CA LYS A 26 -10.33 -16.47 9.17
C LYS A 26 -11.75 -16.58 9.71
N SER A 27 -12.06 -17.66 10.43
CA SER A 27 -13.32 -17.80 11.17
C SER A 27 -13.20 -17.11 12.52
N ASP A 28 -14.31 -16.53 12.97
CA ASP A 28 -14.47 -16.00 14.32
C ASP A 28 -13.36 -15.01 14.73
N PHE A 29 -13.02 -14.10 13.78
CA PHE A 29 -12.05 -13.05 13.99
C PHE A 29 -12.65 -11.92 14.82
N GLY A 30 -12.01 -11.56 15.93
CA GLY A 30 -12.48 -10.53 16.87
C GLY A 30 -12.11 -9.11 16.48
N GLY A 31 -11.26 -8.92 15.47
CA GLY A 31 -10.89 -7.60 14.97
C GLY A 31 -9.69 -6.95 15.66
N THR A 32 -8.79 -7.75 16.24
CA THR A 32 -7.58 -7.23 16.88
C THR A 32 -6.31 -7.66 16.14
N LEU A 33 -5.25 -6.86 16.28
CA LEU A 33 -3.97 -7.13 15.62
C LEU A 33 -3.33 -8.43 16.11
N GLU A 34 -3.47 -8.71 17.40
CA GLU A 34 -2.92 -9.91 18.06
C GLU A 34 -3.54 -11.21 17.53
N GLU A 35 -4.72 -11.12 16.96
CA GLU A 35 -5.38 -12.26 16.32
C GLU A 35 -4.93 -12.48 14.86
N CYS A 36 -4.17 -11.57 14.29
CA CYS A 36 -3.62 -11.72 12.94
C CYS A 36 -2.38 -12.61 13.00
N PRO A 37 -2.43 -13.84 12.44
CA PRO A 37 -1.25 -14.71 12.46
C PRO A 37 -0.14 -14.17 11.54
N GLU A 38 1.10 -14.46 11.87
CA GLU A 38 2.17 -14.38 10.89
C GLU A 38 1.87 -15.34 9.74
N TRP A 39 2.28 -14.93 8.54
CA TRP A 39 2.04 -15.72 7.34
C TRP A 39 3.27 -15.73 6.43
N SER A 40 3.44 -16.77 5.64
CA SER A 40 4.55 -16.86 4.68
C SER A 40 4.07 -16.54 3.26
N PHE A 41 5.03 -16.16 2.41
CA PHE A 41 4.83 -16.00 0.98
C PHE A 41 6.11 -16.35 0.22
N ASP A 42 5.97 -16.65 -1.07
CA ASP A 42 7.08 -16.87 -1.98
C ASP A 42 7.70 -15.53 -2.40
N GLY A 43 8.84 -15.19 -1.83
CA GLY A 43 9.56 -13.95 -2.09
C GLY A 43 10.27 -13.92 -3.44
N SER A 44 10.38 -15.05 -4.16
CA SER A 44 11.04 -15.07 -5.47
C SER A 44 10.27 -14.25 -6.51
N SER A 45 8.95 -14.24 -6.44
CA SER A 45 8.08 -13.48 -7.33
C SER A 45 8.04 -11.98 -7.05
N THR A 46 8.59 -11.55 -5.90
CA THR A 46 8.58 -10.17 -5.42
C THR A 46 9.98 -9.57 -5.26
N GLN A 47 11.01 -10.20 -5.81
CA GLN A 47 12.42 -9.78 -5.68
C GLN A 47 12.95 -9.76 -4.23
N GLN A 48 12.39 -10.62 -3.36
CA GLN A 48 12.74 -10.68 -1.94
C GLN A 48 13.46 -11.98 -1.55
N ALA A 49 13.44 -12.98 -2.42
CA ALA A 49 14.14 -14.24 -2.18
C ALA A 49 14.63 -14.86 -3.49
N THR A 50 15.44 -15.91 -3.37
CA THR A 50 15.85 -16.76 -4.52
C THR A 50 14.85 -17.90 -4.72
N GLY A 51 14.84 -18.52 -5.90
CA GLY A 51 13.96 -19.65 -6.16
C GLY A 51 14.29 -20.92 -5.35
N GLU A 52 15.51 -21.00 -4.80
CA GLU A 52 15.97 -22.15 -4.00
C GLU A 52 15.61 -22.02 -2.51
N ASP A 53 15.49 -20.77 -2.01
CA ASP A 53 15.10 -20.45 -0.64
C ASP A 53 14.14 -19.26 -0.72
N SER A 54 12.88 -19.58 -1.04
CA SER A 54 11.90 -18.56 -1.45
C SER A 54 11.00 -18.07 -0.33
N ASP A 55 11.04 -18.68 0.84
CA ASP A 55 10.12 -18.33 1.93
C ASP A 55 10.50 -17.02 2.61
N CYS A 56 9.55 -16.10 2.61
CA CYS A 56 9.56 -14.89 3.43
C CYS A 56 8.36 -14.88 4.35
N LEU A 57 8.46 -14.16 5.48
CA LEU A 57 7.40 -14.03 6.45
C LEU A 57 6.77 -12.63 6.38
N LEU A 58 5.47 -12.58 6.62
CA LEU A 58 4.67 -11.37 6.81
C LEU A 58 4.29 -11.27 8.27
N LYS A 59 4.85 -10.30 8.97
CA LYS A 59 4.52 -10.00 10.37
C LYS A 59 3.53 -8.85 10.42
N PRO A 60 2.31 -9.06 10.93
CA PRO A 60 1.33 -7.99 11.10
C PRO A 60 1.85 -6.87 12.02
N VAL A 61 1.69 -5.61 11.59
CA VAL A 61 2.11 -4.43 12.36
C VAL A 61 1.01 -3.40 12.55
N ALA A 62 -0.03 -3.42 11.71
CA ALA A 62 -1.21 -2.58 11.87
C ALA A 62 -2.45 -3.24 11.25
N LEU A 63 -3.61 -2.92 11.77
CA LEU A 63 -4.90 -3.48 11.36
C LEU A 63 -5.91 -2.36 11.19
N TYR A 64 -6.61 -2.35 10.04
CA TYR A 64 -7.64 -1.38 9.72
C TYR A 64 -8.88 -2.10 9.16
N PRO A 65 -10.11 -1.65 9.51
CA PRO A 65 -11.30 -2.12 8.80
C PRO A 65 -11.18 -1.75 7.31
N ASP A 66 -11.57 -2.68 6.45
CA ASP A 66 -11.63 -2.40 5.02
C ASP A 66 -12.84 -1.50 4.72
N PRO A 67 -12.65 -0.32 4.13
CA PRO A 67 -13.75 0.61 3.88
C PRO A 67 -14.72 0.13 2.78
N ASP A 68 -14.27 -0.77 1.90
CA ASP A 68 -15.01 -1.15 0.70
C ASP A 68 -15.65 -2.54 0.79
N ARG A 69 -15.20 -3.38 1.71
CA ARG A 69 -15.64 -4.78 1.82
C ARG A 69 -16.18 -5.11 3.21
N ALA A 70 -17.36 -5.69 3.27
CA ALA A 70 -17.92 -6.17 4.53
C ALA A 70 -17.14 -7.37 5.10
N ASN A 71 -16.98 -7.42 6.42
CA ASN A 71 -16.22 -8.43 7.13
C ASN A 71 -14.80 -8.62 6.59
N ALA A 72 -14.15 -7.50 6.26
CA ALA A 72 -12.81 -7.48 5.71
C ALA A 72 -11.92 -6.47 6.45
N TRP A 73 -10.62 -6.76 6.46
CA TRP A 73 -9.61 -6.00 7.17
C TRP A 73 -8.35 -5.89 6.33
N LEU A 74 -7.72 -4.72 6.39
CA LEU A 74 -6.42 -4.46 5.81
C LEU A 74 -5.37 -4.68 6.90
N VAL A 75 -4.49 -5.64 6.68
CA VAL A 75 -3.42 -6.01 7.61
C VAL A 75 -2.11 -5.52 7.03
N MET A 76 -1.60 -4.41 7.55
CA MET A 76 -0.28 -3.94 7.16
C MET A 76 0.79 -4.83 7.76
N THR A 77 1.77 -5.23 6.96
CA THR A 77 2.81 -6.16 7.40
C THR A 77 4.21 -5.66 7.06
N GLU A 78 5.17 -6.10 7.85
CA GLU A 78 6.59 -6.02 7.53
C GLU A 78 7.10 -7.38 7.04
N VAL A 79 8.14 -7.34 6.20
CA VAL A 79 8.74 -8.54 5.62
C VAL A 79 9.94 -8.98 6.44
N LEU A 80 9.95 -10.26 6.80
CA LEU A 80 11.06 -10.93 7.48
C LEU A 80 11.61 -12.07 6.61
N ASN A 81 12.86 -12.42 6.84
CA ASN A 81 13.46 -13.64 6.35
C ASN A 81 12.82 -14.88 7.01
N ALA A 82 13.07 -16.07 6.50
CA ALA A 82 12.53 -17.32 7.06
C ALA A 82 12.98 -17.57 8.53
N ASP A 83 14.10 -17.00 8.95
CA ASP A 83 14.62 -17.04 10.32
C ASP A 83 14.05 -15.94 11.24
N ALA A 84 13.03 -15.22 10.77
CA ALA A 84 12.38 -14.10 11.45
C ALA A 84 13.28 -12.85 11.67
N THR A 85 14.44 -12.77 11.03
CA THR A 85 15.20 -11.53 10.98
C THR A 85 14.61 -10.56 9.96
N PRO A 86 14.75 -9.23 10.14
CA PRO A 86 14.25 -8.28 9.16
C PRO A 86 14.84 -8.52 7.76
N HIS A 87 13.97 -8.58 6.75
CA HIS A 87 14.42 -8.68 5.36
C HIS A 87 15.08 -7.36 4.92
N LYS A 88 16.08 -7.43 4.02
CA LYS A 88 16.81 -6.24 3.52
C LYS A 88 15.91 -5.16 2.89
N SER A 89 14.74 -5.55 2.36
CA SER A 89 13.75 -4.63 1.79
C SER A 89 12.78 -4.04 2.84
N ASN A 90 12.91 -4.44 4.11
CA ASN A 90 12.04 -4.00 5.18
C ASN A 90 12.51 -2.65 5.74
N GLY A 91 12.07 -1.56 5.10
CA GLY A 91 12.39 -0.21 5.55
C GLY A 91 11.82 0.13 6.93
N ARG A 92 10.71 -0.53 7.33
CA ARG A 92 10.11 -0.32 8.65
C ARG A 92 11.06 -0.73 9.79
N ALA A 93 11.83 -1.77 9.61
CA ALA A 93 12.78 -2.25 10.62
C ALA A 93 13.95 -1.30 10.88
N THR A 94 14.14 -0.27 10.03
CA THR A 94 15.16 0.78 10.23
C THR A 94 14.64 1.98 11.00
N ILE A 95 13.33 2.01 11.31
CA ILE A 95 12.72 3.09 12.08
C ILE A 95 12.94 2.81 13.56
N ASP A 96 13.56 3.77 14.24
CA ASP A 96 13.71 3.74 15.69
C ASP A 96 12.45 4.33 16.35
N ASP A 97 11.81 3.58 17.24
CA ASP A 97 10.63 4.04 17.97
C ASP A 97 10.93 5.22 18.90
N ASP A 98 12.22 5.48 19.17
CA ASP A 98 12.67 6.57 20.06
C ASP A 98 13.07 7.84 19.28
N ASP A 99 12.51 8.03 18.10
CA ASP A 99 12.85 9.11 17.16
C ASP A 99 12.39 10.52 17.62
N GLY A 100 12.06 10.65 18.87
CA GLY A 100 11.77 11.93 19.51
C GLY A 100 10.43 12.53 19.07
N ASP A 101 10.23 13.79 19.46
CA ASP A 101 8.97 14.51 19.27
C ASP A 101 8.78 15.07 17.84
N PHE A 102 9.15 14.32 16.81
CA PHE A 102 8.92 14.74 15.41
C PHE A 102 7.44 14.66 15.04
N TRP A 103 6.97 15.70 14.39
CA TRP A 103 5.63 15.75 13.81
C TRP A 103 5.72 15.48 12.32
N PHE A 104 4.99 14.48 11.86
CA PHE A 104 4.90 14.11 10.43
C PHE A 104 3.52 14.43 9.89
N GLY A 105 3.48 14.97 8.68
CA GLY A 105 2.27 15.16 7.91
C GLY A 105 2.48 14.61 6.51
N PHE A 106 1.40 14.07 5.91
CA PHE A 106 1.40 13.63 4.53
C PHE A 106 0.49 14.51 3.72
N GLU A 107 0.98 14.97 2.57
CA GLU A 107 0.17 15.66 1.56
C GLU A 107 -0.04 14.71 0.39
N GLN A 108 -1.31 14.46 0.06
CA GLN A 108 -1.67 13.62 -1.07
C GLN A 108 -1.78 14.48 -2.32
N GLU A 109 -0.76 14.43 -3.17
CA GLU A 109 -0.73 15.13 -4.45
C GLU A 109 -0.95 14.17 -5.61
N TYR A 110 -1.71 14.60 -6.61
CA TYR A 110 -2.00 13.77 -7.77
C TYR A 110 -2.32 14.60 -9.00
N PHE A 111 -2.14 13.99 -10.17
CA PHE A 111 -2.63 14.50 -11.44
C PHE A 111 -3.81 13.66 -11.93
N LEU A 112 -4.83 14.32 -12.43
CA LEU A 112 -5.81 13.65 -13.27
C LEU A 112 -5.17 13.36 -14.63
N TRP A 113 -5.45 12.19 -15.21
CA TRP A 113 -4.84 11.75 -16.45
C TRP A 113 -5.88 11.25 -17.45
N ASP A 114 -5.90 11.82 -18.62
CA ASP A 114 -6.75 11.34 -19.71
C ASP A 114 -6.00 10.29 -20.52
N VAL A 115 -6.42 9.04 -20.38
CA VAL A 115 -5.79 7.89 -21.06
C VAL A 115 -5.96 7.90 -22.58
N LYS A 116 -6.93 8.65 -23.11
CA LYS A 116 -7.17 8.74 -24.55
C LYS A 116 -6.19 9.70 -25.23
N THR A 117 -5.96 10.83 -24.60
CA THR A 117 -5.04 11.85 -25.11
C THR A 117 -3.61 11.65 -24.61
N ASN A 118 -3.44 10.78 -23.61
CA ASN A 118 -2.18 10.56 -22.90
C ASN A 118 -1.58 11.86 -22.33
N GLN A 119 -2.43 12.71 -21.78
CA GLN A 119 -2.09 14.01 -21.20
C GLN A 119 -3.01 14.33 -20.01
N PRO A 120 -2.62 15.24 -19.10
CA PRO A 120 -3.54 15.75 -18.11
C PRO A 120 -4.73 16.46 -18.77
N PRO A 121 -5.98 16.28 -18.28
CA PRO A 121 -7.14 16.94 -18.83
C PRO A 121 -7.02 18.47 -18.70
N GLY A 122 -7.37 19.19 -19.75
CA GLY A 122 -7.21 20.63 -19.81
C GLY A 122 -5.78 21.13 -20.08
N PHE A 123 -4.87 20.22 -20.35
CA PHE A 123 -3.52 20.55 -20.81
C PHE A 123 -3.61 21.23 -22.18
N PRO A 124 -2.98 22.40 -22.38
CA PRO A 124 -3.08 23.10 -23.65
C PRO A 124 -2.30 22.37 -24.76
N ALA A 125 -2.81 22.45 -25.99
CA ALA A 125 -2.22 21.78 -27.14
C ALA A 125 -0.77 22.22 -27.46
N ASN A 126 -0.37 23.41 -27.00
CA ASN A 126 1.00 23.92 -27.16
C ASN A 126 1.99 23.36 -26.13
N GLY A 127 1.56 22.52 -25.20
CA GLY A 127 2.42 21.89 -24.21
C GLY A 127 2.91 22.76 -23.06
N PHE A 128 2.40 23.98 -22.91
CA PHE A 128 2.78 24.91 -21.83
C PHE A 128 1.55 25.24 -20.96
N PRO A 129 1.21 24.40 -19.98
CA PRO A 129 0.11 24.68 -19.07
C PRO A 129 0.48 25.79 -18.10
N GLY A 130 -0.57 26.51 -17.63
CA GLY A 130 -0.43 27.31 -16.42
C GLY A 130 -0.15 26.42 -15.21
N PRO A 131 0.54 26.91 -14.18
CA PRO A 131 0.74 26.14 -12.95
C PRO A 131 -0.60 25.80 -12.31
N GLN A 132 -0.70 24.59 -11.75
CA GLN A 132 -1.87 24.12 -11.01
C GLN A 132 -3.20 24.28 -11.77
N GLY A 133 -3.25 23.77 -12.99
CA GLY A 133 -4.51 23.70 -13.76
C GLY A 133 -5.53 22.72 -13.14
N PRO A 134 -6.74 22.58 -13.73
CA PRO A 134 -7.81 21.74 -13.20
C PRO A 134 -7.46 20.24 -13.12
N TYR A 135 -6.33 19.84 -13.64
CA TYR A 135 -5.80 18.49 -13.65
C TYR A 135 -4.96 18.15 -12.41
N TYR A 136 -4.57 19.12 -11.57
CA TYR A 136 -3.71 18.93 -10.42
C TYR A 136 -4.50 19.12 -9.12
N CYS A 137 -4.50 18.11 -8.26
CA CYS A 137 -5.19 18.11 -6.97
C CYS A 137 -6.62 18.68 -7.01
N SER A 138 -7.31 18.48 -8.14
CA SER A 138 -8.59 19.08 -8.42
C SER A 138 -9.70 18.46 -7.60
N VAL A 139 -10.57 19.29 -7.04
CA VAL A 139 -11.72 18.86 -6.24
C VAL A 139 -13.03 19.40 -6.80
N GLY A 140 -14.13 18.78 -6.42
CA GLY A 140 -15.47 19.19 -6.80
C GLY A 140 -15.99 18.55 -8.09
N ALA A 141 -17.30 18.46 -8.21
CA ALA A 141 -17.97 17.73 -9.29
C ALA A 141 -17.67 18.28 -10.69
N LEU A 142 -17.42 19.57 -10.81
CA LEU A 142 -17.15 20.21 -12.10
C LEU A 142 -15.74 19.94 -12.63
N ASN A 143 -14.78 19.72 -11.71
CA ASN A 143 -13.37 19.54 -12.08
C ASN A 143 -12.92 18.09 -11.99
N ALA A 144 -13.46 17.34 -11.03
CA ALA A 144 -12.98 15.99 -10.69
C ALA A 144 -14.14 15.05 -10.34
N LEU A 145 -15.16 15.00 -11.21
CA LEU A 145 -16.38 14.22 -10.98
C LEU A 145 -16.09 12.75 -10.64
N SER A 146 -15.09 12.17 -11.26
CA SER A 146 -14.69 10.78 -11.04
C SER A 146 -14.20 10.51 -9.60
N LEU A 147 -13.61 11.50 -8.94
CA LEU A 147 -13.08 11.34 -7.58
C LEU A 147 -14.18 11.44 -6.50
N ILE A 148 -15.31 12.05 -6.82
CA ILE A 148 -16.45 12.13 -5.90
C ILE A 148 -17.23 10.80 -5.84
N HIS A 149 -17.14 10.02 -6.88
CA HIS A 149 -17.88 8.76 -7.04
C HIS A 149 -17.04 7.51 -6.66
N ILE A 150 -15.79 7.71 -6.30
CA ILE A 150 -14.96 6.65 -5.76
C ILE A 150 -15.24 6.47 -4.28
#